data_81d7873724706da27b1420d8f1042eed
#
_entry.id   81d7873724706da27b1420d8f1042eed
#
_cell.length_a   1.000
_cell.length_b   1.000
_cell.length_c   1.000
_cell.angle_alpha   90.00
_cell.angle_beta   90.00
_cell.angle_gamma   90.00
#
_symmetry.space_group_name_H-M   'P 1'
#
loop_
_entity.id
_entity.type
_entity.pdbx_description
1 polymer ?
#
loop_
_entity_poly.entity_id
_entity_poly.type
_entity_poly.pdbx_seq_one_letter_code
_entity_poly.pdbx_strand_id
1 'polypeptide(L)'
;NQRFKKLCRLPQLGVYVDEAHHLFGADLEKQIRSSGANKTSLRDTINLLAANTSIVACYNYTGTPYVKNQLLPEVVYAYGLRESIWNGYLKDADPIGFENVKSDEFLNATVTKFWQKYGGRIYDNLNPKLAIYAANVEEAVNEVVPALEEILTRLEIPTTSILLNVGDSKYTKDEDIRNFNNLDVPGSEGNEKQFVVLVEKGKEGWNCRSLFGVALYRSPKSKIFVLQATMRCLRAITDERLTATVFLSKEN
;
A
#
# COMPACT_ATOMS: atom_id res chain seq x y z
N ASN A 1 -11.00 18.74 22.66
CA ASN A 1 -9.66 18.75 22.05
C ASN A 1 -9.19 20.20 21.84
N GLN A 2 -8.03 20.57 22.43
CA GLN A 2 -7.50 21.95 22.34
C GLN A 2 -7.17 22.39 20.92
N ARG A 3 -6.68 21.45 20.06
CA ARG A 3 -6.39 21.73 18.64
C ARG A 3 -7.66 22.14 17.89
N PHE A 4 -8.75 21.42 18.08
CA PHE A 4 -10.04 21.74 17.47
C PHE A 4 -10.52 23.14 17.88
N LYS A 5 -10.46 23.48 19.18
CA LYS A 5 -10.82 24.82 19.68
C LYS A 5 -9.96 25.94 19.06
N LYS A 6 -8.68 25.67 18.76
CA LYS A 6 -7.81 26.63 18.06
C LYS A 6 -8.26 26.84 16.61
N LEU A 7 -8.61 25.75 15.90
CA LEU A 7 -9.13 25.83 14.52
C LEU A 7 -10.44 26.65 14.46
N CYS A 8 -11.35 26.45 15.40
CA CYS A 8 -12.61 27.20 15.47
C CYS A 8 -12.44 28.72 15.74
N ARG A 9 -11.24 29.18 16.09
CA ARG A 9 -10.93 30.61 16.27
C ARG A 9 -10.41 31.29 15.02
N LEU A 10 -10.11 30.52 13.97
CA LEU A 10 -9.67 31.08 12.71
C LEU A 10 -10.85 31.70 11.98
N PRO A 11 -10.72 32.93 11.44
CA PRO A 11 -11.83 33.62 10.77
C PRO A 11 -12.22 32.96 9.45
N GLN A 12 -11.28 32.30 8.79
CA GLN A 12 -11.44 31.57 7.53
C GLN A 12 -10.57 30.33 7.53
N LEU A 13 -11.11 29.21 7.00
CA LEU A 13 -10.44 27.94 6.99
C LEU A 13 -10.61 27.24 5.63
N GLY A 14 -9.50 26.91 4.97
CA GLY A 14 -9.46 25.95 3.86
C GLY A 14 -9.26 24.55 4.40
N VAL A 15 -10.04 23.58 3.93
CA VAL A 15 -9.96 22.17 4.33
C VAL A 15 -9.50 21.34 3.14
N TYR A 16 -8.45 20.55 3.34
CA TYR A 16 -7.93 19.59 2.37
C TYR A 16 -8.09 18.19 2.95
N VAL A 17 -8.86 17.34 2.29
CA VAL A 17 -9.16 15.98 2.74
C VAL A 17 -8.47 15.00 1.81
N ASP A 18 -7.46 14.31 2.34
CA ASP A 18 -6.85 13.17 1.65
C ASP A 18 -7.67 11.90 1.91
N GLU A 19 -7.60 10.94 0.98
CA GLU A 19 -8.41 9.71 0.98
C GLU A 19 -9.91 9.99 1.19
N ALA A 20 -10.41 11.01 0.50
CA ALA A 20 -11.76 11.53 0.69
C ALA A 20 -12.87 10.51 0.39
N HIS A 21 -12.57 9.38 -0.28
CA HIS A 21 -13.51 8.28 -0.47
C HIS A 21 -14.04 7.72 0.88
N HIS A 22 -13.30 7.88 1.98
CA HIS A 22 -13.77 7.55 3.33
C HIS A 22 -14.88 8.48 3.85
N LEU A 23 -15.07 9.65 3.25
CA LEU A 23 -16.19 10.54 3.56
C LEU A 23 -17.51 10.04 2.98
N PHE A 24 -17.45 9.17 1.99
CA PHE A 24 -18.56 8.70 1.18
C PHE A 24 -18.61 7.16 1.21
N GLY A 25 -19.79 6.54 1.34
CA GLY A 25 -19.93 5.11 1.14
C GLY A 25 -20.55 4.31 2.27
N ALA A 26 -20.39 2.97 2.23
CA ALA A 26 -21.01 2.01 3.14
C ALA A 26 -20.63 2.22 4.62
N ASP A 27 -19.47 2.78 4.88
CA ASP A 27 -19.06 3.15 6.23
C ASP A 27 -19.86 4.34 6.75
N LEU A 28 -20.35 5.22 5.89
CA LEU A 28 -21.24 6.31 6.26
C LEU A 28 -22.59 5.76 6.75
N GLU A 29 -23.18 4.77 6.07
CA GLU A 29 -24.43 4.13 6.51
C GLU A 29 -24.25 3.36 7.83
N LYS A 30 -23.11 2.67 8.01
CA LYS A 30 -22.77 2.01 9.27
C LYS A 30 -22.54 3.02 10.39
N GLN A 31 -21.87 4.12 10.11
CA GLN A 31 -21.59 5.19 11.06
C GLN A 31 -22.89 5.92 11.47
N ILE A 32 -23.79 6.17 10.53
CA ILE A 32 -25.11 6.76 10.83
C ILE A 32 -25.98 5.80 11.65
N ARG A 33 -25.90 4.47 11.40
CA ARG A 33 -26.64 3.45 12.15
C ARG A 33 -26.02 3.12 13.50
N SER A 34 -24.71 3.33 13.68
CA SER A 34 -23.97 3.05 14.91
C SER A 34 -23.81 4.28 15.82
N SER A 35 -24.54 5.37 15.58
CA SER A 35 -24.48 6.64 16.32
C SER A 35 -24.90 6.55 17.80
N GLY A 36 -24.61 5.44 18.45
CA GLY A 36 -24.76 5.19 19.89
C GLY A 36 -23.49 5.27 20.72
N ALA A 37 -22.29 5.49 20.17
CA ALA A 37 -21.07 5.56 20.99
C ALA A 37 -19.91 6.29 20.29
N ASN A 38 -19.57 7.47 20.74
CA ASN A 38 -18.22 8.11 20.87
C ASN A 38 -17.20 8.04 19.72
N LYS A 39 -17.54 7.73 18.47
CA LYS A 39 -16.62 7.89 17.32
C LYS A 39 -17.14 8.97 16.39
N THR A 40 -16.58 10.16 16.52
CA THR A 40 -16.78 11.26 15.58
C THR A 40 -16.15 10.87 14.23
N SER A 41 -16.94 10.79 13.17
CA SER A 41 -16.43 10.55 11.82
C SER A 41 -15.66 11.77 11.31
N LEU A 42 -14.81 11.58 10.29
CA LEU A 42 -14.13 12.71 9.62
C LEU A 42 -15.16 13.72 9.09
N ARG A 43 -16.29 13.26 8.56
CA ARG A 43 -17.39 14.12 8.08
C ARG A 43 -18.01 14.92 9.21
N ASP A 44 -18.25 14.31 10.39
CA ASP A 44 -18.76 15.01 11.55
C ASP A 44 -17.80 16.09 12.02
N THR A 45 -16.49 15.82 11.96
CA THR A 45 -15.45 16.80 12.28
C THR A 45 -15.50 18.01 11.35
N ILE A 46 -15.66 17.79 10.03
CA ILE A 46 -15.78 18.88 9.04
C ILE A 46 -17.08 19.66 9.28
N ASN A 47 -18.21 18.99 9.54
CA ASN A 47 -19.48 19.63 9.84
C ASN A 47 -19.41 20.47 11.13
N LEU A 48 -18.73 19.96 12.17
CA LEU A 48 -18.51 20.72 13.39
C LEU A 48 -17.60 21.94 13.18
N LEU A 49 -16.57 21.82 12.33
CA LEU A 49 -15.75 22.98 11.93
C LEU A 49 -16.60 24.00 11.19
N ALA A 50 -17.40 23.58 10.21
CA ALA A 50 -18.28 24.47 9.44
C ALA A 50 -19.32 25.20 10.30
N ALA A 51 -19.76 24.56 11.39
CA ALA A 51 -20.68 25.18 12.36
C ALA A 51 -20.02 26.21 13.29
N ASN A 52 -18.68 26.18 13.42
CA ASN A 52 -17.94 27.01 14.37
C ASN A 52 -16.96 28.00 13.73
N THR A 53 -16.68 27.87 12.43
CA THR A 53 -15.85 28.79 11.67
C THR A 53 -16.28 28.86 10.22
N SER A 54 -15.83 29.87 9.48
CA SER A 54 -16.10 29.97 8.04
C SER A 54 -15.17 29.04 7.25
N ILE A 55 -15.71 27.95 6.71
CA ILE A 55 -14.99 27.12 5.73
C ILE A 55 -15.19 27.76 4.35
N VAL A 56 -14.11 28.34 3.81
CA VAL A 56 -14.14 29.02 2.51
C VAL A 56 -13.96 28.06 1.34
N ALA A 57 -13.32 26.92 1.56
CA ALA A 57 -13.13 25.88 0.56
C ALA A 57 -12.89 24.51 1.22
N CYS A 58 -13.38 23.44 0.56
CA CYS A 58 -13.10 22.06 0.94
C CYS A 58 -12.68 21.30 -0.31
N TYR A 59 -11.41 20.87 -0.35
CA TYR A 59 -10.84 20.12 -1.45
C TYR A 59 -10.69 18.65 -1.05
N ASN A 60 -11.31 17.78 -1.82
CA ASN A 60 -11.31 16.34 -1.60
C ASN A 60 -10.39 15.65 -2.61
N TYR A 61 -9.40 14.91 -2.10
CA TYR A 61 -8.45 14.15 -2.91
C TYR A 61 -8.61 12.65 -2.62
N THR A 62 -8.53 11.83 -3.64
CA THR A 62 -8.51 10.38 -3.49
C THR A 62 -7.87 9.70 -4.69
N GLY A 63 -7.04 8.69 -4.45
CA GLY A 63 -6.52 7.81 -5.50
C GLY A 63 -7.53 6.75 -5.95
N THR A 64 -8.62 6.56 -5.22
CA THR A 64 -9.66 5.55 -5.49
C THR A 64 -11.06 6.18 -5.38
N PRO A 65 -11.49 6.97 -6.39
CA PRO A 65 -12.74 7.72 -6.34
C PRO A 65 -13.99 6.83 -6.53
N TYR A 66 -14.04 5.70 -5.84
CA TYR A 66 -15.13 4.74 -5.98
C TYR A 66 -15.85 4.51 -4.64
N VAL A 67 -17.18 4.44 -4.71
CA VAL A 67 -18.06 4.03 -3.62
C VAL A 67 -18.97 2.92 -4.14
N LYS A 68 -18.92 1.73 -3.51
CA LYS A 68 -19.71 0.57 -3.96
C LYS A 68 -19.53 0.27 -5.47
N ASN A 69 -18.31 0.31 -5.98
CA ASN A 69 -17.95 0.13 -7.39
C ASN A 69 -18.50 1.21 -8.36
N GLN A 70 -19.02 2.30 -7.87
CA GLN A 70 -19.45 3.45 -8.67
C GLN A 70 -18.45 4.58 -8.48
N LEU A 71 -18.15 5.29 -9.59
CA LEU A 71 -17.33 6.49 -9.52
C LEU A 71 -18.08 7.56 -8.70
N LEU A 72 -17.34 8.30 -7.86
CA LEU A 72 -17.88 9.44 -7.14
C LEU A 72 -18.44 10.46 -8.16
N PRO A 73 -19.64 11.04 -7.93
CA PRO A 73 -20.15 12.11 -8.75
C PRO A 73 -19.28 13.36 -8.57
N GLU A 74 -19.32 14.26 -9.57
CA GLU A 74 -18.69 15.58 -9.49
C GLU A 74 -17.16 15.55 -9.30
N VAL A 75 -16.48 14.62 -9.97
CA VAL A 75 -15.01 14.63 -10.06
C VAL A 75 -14.60 15.82 -10.95
N VAL A 76 -14.05 16.86 -10.34
CA VAL A 76 -13.67 18.11 -11.02
C VAL A 76 -12.40 17.93 -11.85
N TYR A 77 -11.47 17.10 -11.36
CA TYR A 77 -10.20 16.81 -12.04
C TYR A 77 -9.75 15.38 -11.75
N ALA A 78 -9.33 14.69 -12.79
CA ALA A 78 -8.76 13.36 -12.67
C ALA A 78 -7.41 13.30 -13.39
N TYR A 79 -6.39 12.82 -12.67
CA TYR A 79 -5.07 12.52 -13.23
C TYR A 79 -4.81 11.03 -13.05
N GLY A 80 -4.98 10.29 -14.15
CA GLY A 80 -5.03 8.84 -14.13
C GLY A 80 -3.67 8.16 -14.04
N LEU A 81 -3.70 6.86 -13.78
CA LEU A 81 -2.51 6.01 -13.74
C LEU A 81 -1.75 6.02 -15.07
N ARG A 82 -2.49 5.99 -16.19
CA ARG A 82 -1.91 6.04 -17.54
C ARG A 82 -1.10 7.32 -17.76
N GLU A 83 -1.68 8.48 -17.45
CA GLU A 83 -1.03 9.78 -17.57
C GLU A 83 0.18 9.87 -16.65
N SER A 84 0.08 9.34 -15.42
CA SER A 84 1.18 9.33 -14.45
C SER A 84 2.36 8.50 -14.93
N ILE A 85 2.11 7.33 -15.53
CA ILE A 85 3.15 6.48 -16.14
C ILE A 85 3.73 7.15 -17.38
N TRP A 86 2.87 7.68 -18.26
CA TRP A 86 3.30 8.33 -19.49
C TRP A 86 4.22 9.53 -19.24
N ASN A 87 3.90 10.33 -18.22
CA ASN A 87 4.68 11.50 -17.81
C ASN A 87 5.87 11.19 -16.89
N GLY A 88 6.17 9.91 -16.62
CA GLY A 88 7.34 9.49 -15.84
C GLY A 88 7.22 9.70 -14.33
N TYR A 89 6.03 10.04 -13.81
CA TYR A 89 5.81 10.14 -12.36
C TYR A 89 5.73 8.77 -11.68
N LEU A 90 5.46 7.73 -12.45
CA LEU A 90 5.39 6.35 -11.99
C LEU A 90 6.22 5.45 -12.90
N LYS A 91 6.70 4.33 -12.36
CA LYS A 91 7.30 3.23 -13.14
C LYS A 91 6.26 2.63 -14.08
N ASP A 92 6.71 2.04 -15.17
CA ASP A 92 5.88 1.18 -16.02
C ASP A 92 5.42 -0.06 -15.23
N ALA A 93 4.20 -0.51 -15.50
CA ALA A 93 3.62 -1.70 -14.89
C ALA A 93 3.79 -2.92 -15.81
N ASP A 94 4.29 -4.02 -15.24
CA ASP A 94 4.43 -5.33 -15.91
C ASP A 94 3.60 -6.37 -15.12
N PRO A 95 2.28 -6.51 -15.41
CA PRO A 95 1.43 -7.46 -14.72
C PRO A 95 1.63 -8.89 -15.26
N ILE A 96 1.83 -9.85 -14.35
CA ILE A 96 1.94 -11.27 -14.65
C ILE A 96 0.83 -12.03 -13.94
N GLY A 97 -0.11 -12.58 -14.73
CA GLY A 97 -1.25 -13.33 -14.22
C GLY A 97 -0.98 -14.82 -14.05
N PHE A 98 -1.45 -15.40 -12.96
CA PHE A 98 -1.37 -16.83 -12.63
C PHE A 98 -2.77 -17.42 -12.42
N GLU A 99 -2.96 -18.70 -12.79
CA GLU A 99 -4.21 -19.43 -12.53
C GLU A 99 -4.40 -19.70 -11.04
N ASN A 100 -3.34 -20.13 -10.36
CA ASN A 100 -3.33 -20.35 -8.92
C ASN A 100 -2.24 -19.50 -8.27
N VAL A 101 -2.62 -18.61 -7.35
CA VAL A 101 -1.71 -17.75 -6.58
C VAL A 101 -1.44 -18.28 -5.16
N LYS A 102 -2.13 -19.33 -4.75
CA LYS A 102 -1.92 -20.00 -3.46
C LYS A 102 -1.20 -21.32 -3.68
N SER A 103 0.03 -21.24 -4.14
CA SER A 103 0.87 -22.43 -4.38
C SER A 103 2.35 -22.09 -4.29
N ASP A 104 3.15 -23.10 -3.99
CA ASP A 104 4.61 -22.99 -3.98
C ASP A 104 5.16 -22.65 -5.37
N GLU A 105 4.50 -23.12 -6.44
CA GLU A 105 4.86 -22.80 -7.83
C GLU A 105 4.69 -21.30 -8.08
N PHE A 106 3.63 -20.67 -7.56
CA PHE A 106 3.45 -19.22 -7.68
C PHE A 106 4.56 -18.47 -6.96
N LEU A 107 4.88 -18.83 -5.71
CA LEU A 107 5.96 -18.19 -4.95
C LEU A 107 7.30 -18.38 -5.64
N ASN A 108 7.60 -19.61 -6.07
CA ASN A 108 8.83 -19.92 -6.77
C ASN A 108 8.99 -19.12 -8.08
N ALA A 109 7.94 -19.09 -8.90
CA ALA A 109 7.96 -18.34 -10.16
C ALA A 109 8.10 -16.83 -9.92
N THR A 110 7.42 -16.31 -8.92
CA THR A 110 7.44 -14.89 -8.51
C THR A 110 8.83 -14.47 -8.05
N VAL A 111 9.41 -15.19 -7.08
CA VAL A 111 10.74 -14.89 -6.52
C VAL A 111 11.82 -15.03 -7.58
N THR A 112 11.78 -16.12 -8.36
CA THR A 112 12.76 -16.36 -9.43
C THR A 112 12.71 -15.26 -10.48
N LYS A 113 11.53 -14.89 -10.99
CA LYS A 113 11.38 -13.82 -11.99
C LYS A 113 11.80 -12.46 -11.43
N PHE A 114 11.42 -12.17 -10.19
CA PHE A 114 11.83 -10.94 -9.51
C PHE A 114 13.36 -10.87 -9.40
N TRP A 115 14.00 -11.95 -8.93
CA TRP A 115 15.45 -12.00 -8.75
C TRP A 115 16.20 -11.91 -10.08
N GLN A 116 15.76 -12.60 -11.13
CA GLN A 116 16.34 -12.51 -12.47
C GLN A 116 16.28 -11.07 -13.02
N LYS A 117 15.21 -10.34 -12.74
CA LYS A 117 15.01 -9.00 -13.28
C LYS A 117 15.71 -7.92 -12.46
N TYR A 118 15.75 -8.05 -11.11
CA TYR A 118 16.18 -6.99 -10.20
C TYR A 118 17.30 -7.40 -9.25
N GLY A 119 17.61 -8.67 -9.11
CA GLY A 119 18.65 -9.17 -8.20
C GLY A 119 20.00 -8.57 -8.49
N GLY A 120 20.72 -8.15 -7.45
CA GLY A 120 22.04 -7.52 -7.54
C GLY A 120 22.06 -6.11 -8.16
N ARG A 121 20.91 -5.55 -8.55
CA ARG A 121 20.80 -4.16 -9.02
C ARG A 121 20.63 -3.21 -7.84
N ILE A 122 21.05 -1.97 -8.04
CA ILE A 122 20.93 -0.90 -7.06
C ILE A 122 20.35 0.32 -7.78
N TYR A 123 19.33 0.95 -7.18
CA TYR A 123 18.69 2.15 -7.68
C TYR A 123 18.69 3.20 -6.58
N ASP A 124 19.27 4.38 -6.80
CA ASP A 124 19.39 5.45 -5.81
C ASP A 124 19.99 4.94 -4.47
N ASN A 125 21.04 4.12 -4.55
CA ASN A 125 21.68 3.42 -3.42
C ASN A 125 20.75 2.48 -2.62
N LEU A 126 19.64 2.04 -3.20
CA LEU A 126 18.66 1.16 -2.57
C LEU A 126 18.55 -0.19 -3.32
N ASN A 127 18.41 -1.26 -2.56
CA ASN A 127 18.14 -2.58 -3.08
C ASN A 127 16.67 -2.70 -3.51
N PRO A 128 16.36 -3.25 -4.68
CA PRO A 128 14.98 -3.54 -5.10
C PRO A 128 14.27 -4.50 -4.14
N LYS A 129 12.99 -4.29 -3.93
CA LYS A 129 12.17 -5.05 -2.99
C LYS A 129 10.95 -5.67 -3.64
N LEU A 130 10.60 -6.86 -3.16
CA LEU A 130 9.36 -7.58 -3.48
C LEU A 130 8.48 -7.62 -2.23
N ALA A 131 7.27 -7.07 -2.30
CA ALA A 131 6.26 -7.23 -1.27
C ALA A 131 5.35 -8.42 -1.61
N ILE A 132 5.17 -9.34 -0.67
CA ILE A 132 4.30 -10.51 -0.79
C ILE A 132 3.15 -10.36 0.19
N TYR A 133 1.94 -10.23 -0.32
CA TYR A 133 0.72 -10.08 0.49
C TYR A 133 0.03 -11.43 0.71
N ALA A 134 0.09 -11.93 1.93
CA ALA A 134 -0.68 -13.09 2.38
C ALA A 134 -2.11 -12.69 2.80
N ALA A 135 -3.03 -13.66 2.87
CA ALA A 135 -4.42 -13.41 3.23
C ALA A 135 -4.60 -13.14 4.74
N ASN A 136 -3.81 -13.83 5.57
CA ASN A 136 -3.85 -13.72 7.03
C ASN A 136 -2.47 -14.03 7.63
N VAL A 137 -2.36 -13.84 8.95
CA VAL A 137 -1.10 -14.02 9.70
C VAL A 137 -0.64 -15.49 9.70
N GLU A 138 -1.56 -16.43 9.85
CA GLU A 138 -1.28 -17.86 9.90
C GLU A 138 -0.68 -18.34 8.57
N GLU A 139 -1.28 -17.97 7.45
CA GLU A 139 -0.77 -18.25 6.10
C GLU A 139 0.61 -17.63 5.87
N ALA A 140 0.81 -16.37 6.30
CA ALA A 140 2.10 -15.70 6.17
C ALA A 140 3.22 -16.44 6.90
N VAL A 141 2.96 -16.88 8.14
CA VAL A 141 3.96 -17.48 9.03
C VAL A 141 4.20 -18.96 8.72
N ASN A 142 3.14 -19.73 8.44
CA ASN A 142 3.24 -21.20 8.34
C ASN A 142 3.39 -21.69 6.90
N GLU A 143 3.07 -20.86 5.89
CA GLU A 143 3.16 -21.26 4.49
C GLU A 143 4.14 -20.35 3.72
N VAL A 144 3.89 -19.03 3.67
CA VAL A 144 4.66 -18.12 2.82
C VAL A 144 6.11 -17.99 3.26
N VAL A 145 6.38 -17.78 4.56
CA VAL A 145 7.76 -17.59 5.03
C VAL A 145 8.59 -18.87 4.86
N PRO A 146 8.14 -20.07 5.28
CA PRO A 146 8.91 -21.31 5.07
C PRO A 146 9.20 -21.61 3.60
N ALA A 147 8.18 -21.47 2.73
CA ALA A 147 8.37 -21.67 1.29
C ALA A 147 9.35 -20.64 0.69
N LEU A 148 9.28 -19.38 1.16
CA LEU A 148 10.21 -18.34 0.73
C LEU A 148 11.64 -18.63 1.17
N GLU A 149 11.88 -19.08 2.40
CA GLU A 149 13.19 -19.49 2.91
C GLU A 149 13.80 -20.63 2.09
N GLU A 150 13.00 -21.63 1.72
CA GLU A 150 13.43 -22.73 0.86
C GLU A 150 13.83 -22.24 -0.53
N ILE A 151 13.00 -21.37 -1.15
CA ILE A 151 13.27 -20.79 -2.47
C ILE A 151 14.55 -19.95 -2.44
N LEU A 152 14.71 -19.09 -1.45
CA LEU A 152 15.89 -18.24 -1.31
C LEU A 152 17.16 -19.06 -1.11
N THR A 153 17.10 -20.09 -0.28
CA THR A 153 18.23 -21.02 -0.04
C THR A 153 18.67 -21.68 -1.36
N ARG A 154 17.72 -22.15 -2.15
CA ARG A 154 18.02 -22.76 -3.46
C ARG A 154 18.60 -21.77 -4.48
N LEU A 155 18.22 -20.48 -4.37
CA LEU A 155 18.75 -19.40 -5.21
C LEU A 155 20.04 -18.78 -4.67
N GLU A 156 20.60 -19.31 -3.58
CA GLU A 156 21.78 -18.80 -2.88
C GLU A 156 21.61 -17.34 -2.40
N ILE A 157 20.37 -16.97 -2.03
CA ILE A 157 20.02 -15.65 -1.49
C ILE A 157 19.92 -15.77 0.04
N PRO A 158 20.55 -14.86 0.82
CA PRO A 158 20.45 -14.91 2.26
C PRO A 158 19.01 -14.79 2.77
N THR A 159 18.56 -15.71 3.60
CA THR A 159 17.21 -15.67 4.22
C THR A 159 17.04 -14.50 5.18
N THR A 160 18.14 -13.91 5.64
CA THR A 160 18.14 -12.65 6.40
C THR A 160 17.59 -11.48 5.61
N SER A 161 17.46 -11.59 4.27
CA SER A 161 16.81 -10.60 3.41
C SER A 161 15.27 -10.60 3.52
N ILE A 162 14.68 -11.57 4.24
CA ILE A 162 13.24 -11.60 4.54
C ILE A 162 12.93 -10.63 5.69
N LEU A 163 11.81 -9.93 5.55
CA LEU A 163 11.18 -9.13 6.59
C LEU A 163 9.72 -9.53 6.72
N LEU A 164 9.30 -9.85 7.94
CA LEU A 164 7.91 -10.18 8.25
C LEU A 164 7.25 -9.04 9.01
N ASN A 165 6.23 -8.41 8.41
CA ASN A 165 5.42 -7.39 9.08
C ASN A 165 3.93 -7.69 8.92
N VAL A 166 3.41 -8.52 9.82
CA VAL A 166 1.99 -8.94 9.84
C VAL A 166 1.14 -8.16 10.84
N GLY A 167 1.76 -7.24 11.60
CA GLY A 167 1.06 -6.37 12.55
C GLY A 167 0.65 -7.05 13.84
N ASP A 168 1.01 -8.31 14.05
CA ASP A 168 0.83 -9.06 15.28
C ASP A 168 2.17 -9.12 16.02
N SER A 169 2.22 -8.61 17.25
CA SER A 169 3.44 -8.54 18.08
C SER A 169 4.02 -9.90 18.45
N LYS A 170 3.25 -10.97 18.31
CA LYS A 170 3.75 -12.35 18.49
C LYS A 170 4.75 -12.72 17.40
N TYR A 171 4.57 -12.22 16.19
CA TYR A 171 5.35 -12.62 15.02
C TYR A 171 6.18 -11.48 14.42
N THR A 172 5.74 -10.22 14.58
CA THR A 172 6.47 -9.03 14.13
C THR A 172 7.21 -8.43 15.32
N LYS A 173 8.53 -8.47 15.31
CA LYS A 173 9.38 -7.94 16.38
C LYS A 173 9.59 -6.43 16.20
N ASP A 174 10.04 -5.74 17.26
CA ASP A 174 10.38 -4.31 17.19
C ASP A 174 11.47 -4.01 16.15
N GLU A 175 12.38 -4.96 15.94
CA GLU A 175 13.40 -4.87 14.90
C GLU A 175 12.80 -4.91 13.50
N ASP A 176 11.81 -5.77 13.24
CA ASP A 176 11.12 -5.85 11.96
C ASP A 176 10.37 -4.54 11.67
N ILE A 177 9.78 -3.93 12.71
CA ILE A 177 9.11 -2.63 12.58
C ILE A 177 10.13 -1.54 12.24
N ARG A 178 11.30 -1.52 12.88
CA ARG A 178 12.37 -0.57 12.57
C ARG A 178 12.87 -0.77 11.14
N ASN A 179 13.15 -2.00 10.74
CA ASN A 179 13.62 -2.34 9.40
C ASN A 179 12.57 -1.99 8.34
N PHE A 180 11.29 -2.23 8.61
CA PHE A 180 10.19 -1.82 7.72
C PHE A 180 10.12 -0.31 7.51
N ASN A 181 10.37 0.48 8.54
CA ASN A 181 10.40 1.95 8.45
C ASN A 181 11.68 2.47 7.75
N ASN A 182 12.73 1.65 7.68
CA ASN A 182 14.03 2.00 7.10
C ASN A 182 14.33 1.30 5.77
N LEU A 183 13.31 0.75 5.09
CA LEU A 183 13.48 0.04 3.81
C LEU A 183 14.16 0.91 2.74
N ASP A 184 13.87 2.20 2.72
CA ASP A 184 14.42 3.19 1.78
C ASP A 184 15.52 4.07 2.40
N VAL A 185 16.22 3.58 3.42
CA VAL A 185 17.36 4.27 4.03
C VAL A 185 18.65 3.56 3.60
N PRO A 186 19.48 4.18 2.73
CA PRO A 186 20.71 3.57 2.24
C PRO A 186 21.65 3.16 3.39
N GLY A 187 22.24 1.98 3.30
CA GLY A 187 23.17 1.46 4.29
C GLY A 187 22.54 0.97 5.60
N SER A 188 21.20 1.02 5.73
CA SER A 188 20.50 0.45 6.88
C SER A 188 20.26 -1.05 6.70
N GLU A 189 20.05 -1.77 7.82
CA GLU A 189 19.58 -3.16 7.79
C GLU A 189 18.25 -3.30 7.06
N GLY A 190 17.37 -2.29 7.15
CA GLY A 190 16.11 -2.23 6.41
C GLY A 190 16.32 -2.26 4.90
N ASN A 191 17.36 -1.60 4.39
CA ASN A 191 17.69 -1.64 2.96
C ASN A 191 18.09 -3.04 2.49
N GLU A 192 18.67 -3.87 3.34
CA GLU A 192 19.05 -5.26 3.03
C GLU A 192 17.84 -6.21 2.99
N LYS A 193 16.68 -5.78 3.48
CA LYS A 193 15.43 -6.54 3.44
C LYS A 193 14.79 -6.42 2.06
N GLN A 194 14.98 -7.44 1.22
CA GLN A 194 14.50 -7.43 -0.16
C GLN A 194 13.15 -8.14 -0.37
N PHE A 195 12.77 -9.04 0.54
CA PHE A 195 11.52 -9.80 0.49
C PHE A 195 10.66 -9.45 1.71
N VAL A 196 9.58 -8.71 1.49
CA VAL A 196 8.74 -8.18 2.57
C VAL A 196 7.40 -8.90 2.57
N VAL A 197 7.16 -9.73 3.60
CA VAL A 197 5.90 -10.46 3.77
C VAL A 197 4.95 -9.63 4.62
N LEU A 198 3.74 -9.38 4.09
CA LEU A 198 2.74 -8.48 4.64
C LEU A 198 1.37 -9.15 4.77
N VAL A 199 0.65 -8.79 5.82
CA VAL A 199 -0.79 -9.05 5.97
C VAL A 199 -1.46 -7.72 6.26
N GLU A 200 -2.34 -7.26 5.35
CA GLU A 200 -3.09 -6.00 5.48
C GLU A 200 -2.27 -4.71 5.72
N LYS A 201 -1.00 -4.81 6.08
CA LYS A 201 -0.09 -3.67 6.26
C LYS A 201 0.32 -3.07 4.92
N GLY A 202 0.75 -1.83 4.94
CA GLY A 202 1.18 -1.14 3.73
C GLY A 202 0.04 -0.74 2.78
N LYS A 203 -1.24 -0.81 3.19
CA LYS A 203 -2.37 -0.35 2.39
C LYS A 203 -2.39 1.17 2.30
N GLU A 204 -2.16 1.86 3.41
CA GLU A 204 -2.14 3.33 3.51
C GLU A 204 -0.91 3.79 4.27
N GLY A 205 -0.41 4.98 3.94
CA GLY A 205 0.71 5.62 4.65
C GLY A 205 2.11 5.02 4.42
N TRP A 206 2.26 3.83 3.82
CA TRP A 206 3.55 3.24 3.54
C TRP A 206 4.15 3.78 2.23
N ASN A 207 5.35 4.34 2.32
CA ASN A 207 6.10 4.84 1.18
C ASN A 207 7.42 4.05 1.04
N CYS A 208 7.53 3.24 0.00
CA CYS A 208 8.73 2.50 -0.34
C CYS A 208 8.99 2.66 -1.85
N ARG A 209 9.93 3.54 -2.20
CA ARG A 209 10.29 3.84 -3.60
C ARG A 209 11.09 2.70 -4.23
N SER A 210 11.86 1.98 -3.41
CA SER A 210 12.63 0.80 -3.83
C SER A 210 11.78 -0.45 -4.03
N LEU A 211 10.45 -0.37 -3.91
CA LEU A 211 9.55 -1.47 -4.23
C LEU A 211 9.47 -1.63 -5.76
N PHE A 212 9.91 -2.77 -6.28
CA PHE A 212 9.92 -3.12 -7.70
C PHE A 212 9.02 -4.31 -8.03
N GLY A 213 8.55 -5.00 -7.00
CA GLY A 213 7.65 -6.12 -7.16
C GLY A 213 6.54 -6.15 -6.11
N VAL A 214 5.35 -6.56 -6.52
CA VAL A 214 4.25 -6.90 -5.62
C VAL A 214 3.69 -8.24 -6.03
N ALA A 215 3.57 -9.17 -5.08
CA ALA A 215 2.94 -10.46 -5.25
C ALA A 215 1.70 -10.58 -4.36
N LEU A 216 0.56 -10.87 -4.94
CA LEU A 216 -0.66 -11.13 -4.20
C LEU A 216 -0.81 -12.65 -4.02
N TYR A 217 -0.30 -13.20 -2.90
CA TYR A 217 -0.50 -14.60 -2.47
C TYR A 217 -1.92 -14.77 -1.92
N ARG A 218 -2.88 -14.22 -2.66
CA ARG A 218 -4.32 -14.23 -2.34
C ARG A 218 -5.10 -13.75 -3.55
N SER A 219 -6.37 -14.16 -3.66
CA SER A 219 -7.31 -13.59 -4.64
C SER A 219 -8.28 -12.65 -3.93
N PRO A 220 -7.93 -11.36 -3.79
CA PRO A 220 -8.78 -10.41 -3.08
C PRO A 220 -10.01 -10.08 -3.92
N LYS A 221 -11.20 -10.07 -3.28
CA LYS A 221 -12.45 -9.65 -3.92
C LYS A 221 -12.54 -8.14 -4.15
N SER A 222 -11.74 -7.37 -3.43
CA SER A 222 -11.74 -5.91 -3.51
C SER A 222 -10.79 -5.43 -4.60
N LYS A 223 -11.32 -4.92 -5.71
CA LYS A 223 -10.54 -4.26 -6.76
C LYS A 223 -9.74 -3.05 -6.23
N ILE A 224 -10.31 -2.34 -5.25
CA ILE A 224 -9.63 -1.21 -4.59
C ILE A 224 -8.38 -1.70 -3.87
N PHE A 225 -8.46 -2.83 -3.13
CA PHE A 225 -7.28 -3.40 -2.49
C PHE A 225 -6.20 -3.81 -3.50
N VAL A 226 -6.59 -4.48 -4.60
CA VAL A 226 -5.64 -4.84 -5.66
C VAL A 226 -4.92 -3.60 -6.16
N LEU A 227 -5.68 -2.56 -6.51
CA LEU A 227 -5.13 -1.30 -7.01
C LEU A 227 -4.20 -0.63 -5.98
N GLN A 228 -4.65 -0.47 -4.74
CA GLN A 228 -3.85 0.18 -3.68
C GLN A 228 -2.56 -0.59 -3.35
N ALA A 229 -2.59 -1.93 -3.34
CA ALA A 229 -1.42 -2.75 -3.08
C ALA A 229 -0.43 -2.69 -4.25
N THR A 230 -0.93 -2.84 -5.49
CA THR A 230 -0.09 -2.94 -6.69
C THR A 230 0.51 -1.60 -7.11
N MET A 231 -0.22 -0.49 -7.00
CA MET A 231 0.29 0.84 -7.35
C MET A 231 1.51 1.28 -6.51
N ARG A 232 1.76 0.65 -5.36
CA ARG A 232 2.90 1.03 -4.52
C ARG A 232 4.24 0.74 -5.16
N CYS A 233 4.36 -0.35 -5.92
CA CYS A 233 5.61 -0.66 -6.63
C CYS A 233 5.85 0.27 -7.83
N LEU A 234 4.84 1.00 -8.28
CA LEU A 234 4.97 1.91 -9.42
C LEU A 234 5.59 3.27 -9.04
N ARG A 235 5.76 3.60 -7.77
CA ARG A 235 6.37 4.87 -7.35
C ARG A 235 7.77 5.03 -7.94
N ALA A 236 8.03 6.17 -8.59
CA ALA A 236 9.34 6.47 -9.14
C ALA A 236 10.40 6.54 -8.05
N ILE A 237 11.62 6.13 -8.37
CA ILE A 237 12.80 6.17 -7.49
C ILE A 237 13.89 7.07 -8.08
N THR A 238 13.96 7.15 -9.40
CA THR A 238 14.85 8.01 -10.18
C THR A 238 14.05 8.69 -11.28
N ASP A 239 14.67 9.60 -12.01
CA ASP A 239 14.07 10.20 -13.21
C ASP A 239 14.10 9.27 -14.43
N GLU A 240 14.75 8.11 -14.31
CA GLU A 240 14.77 7.10 -15.37
C GLU A 240 13.44 6.36 -15.45
N ARG A 241 13.05 5.98 -16.65
CA ARG A 241 11.88 5.14 -16.90
C ARG A 241 12.16 3.70 -16.52
N LEU A 242 11.68 3.30 -15.37
CA LEU A 242 11.85 1.95 -14.81
C LEU A 242 10.53 1.18 -14.87
N THR A 243 10.62 -0.15 -14.77
CA THR A 243 9.45 -1.03 -14.74
C THR A 243 9.36 -1.74 -13.42
N ALA A 244 8.15 -1.87 -12.87
CA ALA A 244 7.84 -2.72 -11.72
C ALA A 244 6.94 -3.89 -12.15
N THR A 245 7.09 -5.03 -11.49
CA THR A 245 6.34 -6.25 -11.83
C THR A 245 5.28 -6.54 -10.78
N VAL A 246 4.08 -6.87 -11.25
CA VAL A 246 2.95 -7.23 -10.40
C VAL A 246 2.54 -8.67 -10.68
N PHE A 247 2.60 -9.52 -9.65
CA PHE A 247 2.23 -10.94 -9.72
C PHE A 247 0.89 -11.15 -9.03
N LEU A 248 -0.11 -11.59 -9.78
CA LEU A 248 -1.48 -11.69 -9.29
C LEU A 248 -2.26 -12.83 -9.97
N SER A 249 -3.48 -13.13 -9.47
CA SER A 249 -4.39 -14.03 -10.17
C SER A 249 -4.85 -13.41 -11.48
N LYS A 250 -5.06 -14.23 -12.50
CA LYS A 250 -5.68 -13.81 -13.77
C LYS A 250 -7.09 -13.25 -13.63
N GLU A 251 -7.75 -13.57 -12.51
CA GLU A 251 -9.09 -13.05 -12.18
C GLU A 251 -9.06 -11.62 -11.61
N ASN A 252 -7.91 -11.13 -11.21
CA ASN A 252 -7.70 -9.79 -10.65
C ASN A 252 -7.11 -8.88 -11.74
#